data_e5ec6cb121068e3587e66651756f1441
#
_entry.id   e5ec6cb121068e3587e66651756f1441
#
_cell.length_a   1.000
_cell.length_b   1.000
_cell.length_c   1.000
_cell.angle_alpha   90.00
_cell.angle_beta   90.00
_cell.angle_gamma   90.00
#
_symmetry.space_group_name_H-M   'P 1'
#
loop_
_entity.id
_entity.type
_entity.pdbx_description
1 polymer ?
#
loop_
_entity_poly.entity_id
_entity_poly.type
_entity_poly.pdbx_seq_one_letter_code
_entity_poly.pdbx_strand_id
1 'polypeptide(L)'
;PLLLALARFGQGLGLGGEWGGAALLATENAPPRKRALYGSFPQLGAPIGFFFANGTFLLLSWLLTDEQFMSWGWRVPFIFSAVLVIIGLYVRVSLHESPVFEKVAKAKKQVKIPLGTLLTKHVRVTVLGTFIMLATYTLFYIMTVYSMTFSTAAAPVGLGLPRNEVLWMLMMAVIGFAVMVPLAGLLADAFGRRKSMVVITTLIILFALFAFNPLLGSGNPILVFAFLLLGLSLMGLTFGPMGALLPELFPTEVRYTGASFSYNVSSILGASVAPYIAAWLQTNYGLGAVGLYLAAMAGLTLIALLLTHETRHQSL
;
A
#
# COMPACT_ATOMS: atom_id res chain seq x y z
N PRO A 1 26.14 -3.34 8.27
CA PRO A 1 25.32 -2.68 7.23
C PRO A 1 25.08 -3.57 6.00
N LEU A 2 26.14 -4.15 5.39
CA LEU A 2 26.03 -4.96 4.17
C LEU A 2 25.15 -6.20 4.35
N LEU A 3 25.31 -6.95 5.43
CA LEU A 3 24.50 -8.14 5.72
C LEU A 3 23.00 -7.80 5.84
N LEU A 4 22.69 -6.67 6.48
CA LEU A 4 21.31 -6.18 6.56
C LEU A 4 20.76 -5.80 5.19
N ALA A 5 21.56 -5.14 4.34
CA ALA A 5 21.16 -4.80 2.98
C ALA A 5 20.89 -6.05 2.13
N LEU A 6 21.75 -7.08 2.23
CA LEU A 6 21.54 -8.36 1.56
C LEU A 6 20.29 -9.10 2.06
N ALA A 7 20.05 -9.11 3.38
CA ALA A 7 18.84 -9.70 3.95
C ALA A 7 17.57 -8.97 3.48
N ARG A 8 17.59 -7.63 3.42
CA ARG A 8 16.49 -6.81 2.87
C ARG A 8 16.26 -7.05 1.39
N PHE A 9 17.33 -7.20 0.62
CA PHE A 9 17.24 -7.55 -0.80
C PHE A 9 16.60 -8.93 -0.99
N GLY A 10 17.04 -9.94 -0.23
CA GLY A 10 16.44 -11.27 -0.23
C GLY A 10 14.95 -11.25 0.18
N GLN A 11 14.59 -10.46 1.20
CA GLN A 11 13.20 -10.23 1.59
C GLN A 11 12.39 -9.63 0.43
N GLY A 12 12.93 -8.62 -0.27
CA GLY A 12 12.27 -7.99 -1.42
C GLY A 12 12.03 -8.95 -2.57
N LEU A 13 12.99 -9.85 -2.86
CA LEU A 13 12.82 -10.90 -3.86
C LEU A 13 11.68 -11.87 -3.49
N GLY A 14 11.59 -12.27 -2.21
CA GLY A 14 10.52 -13.14 -1.73
C GLY A 14 9.14 -12.48 -1.82
N LEU A 15 9.02 -11.23 -1.37
CA LEU A 15 7.75 -10.49 -1.37
C LEU A 15 7.29 -10.07 -2.77
N GLY A 16 8.21 -9.90 -3.73
CA GLY A 16 7.94 -9.33 -5.04
C GLY A 16 6.89 -10.08 -5.87
N GLY A 17 6.79 -11.40 -5.70
CA GLY A 17 5.76 -12.23 -6.35
C GLY A 17 4.54 -12.53 -5.48
N GLU A 18 4.63 -12.40 -4.17
CA GLU A 18 3.63 -12.91 -3.23
C GLU A 18 2.30 -12.16 -3.33
N TRP A 19 2.34 -10.84 -3.43
CA TRP A 19 1.15 -10.00 -3.51
C TRP A 19 0.25 -10.36 -4.71
N GLY A 20 0.84 -10.50 -5.91
CA GLY A 20 0.09 -10.87 -7.11
C GLY A 20 -0.58 -12.23 -7.00
N GLY A 21 0.07 -13.20 -6.37
CA GLY A 21 -0.50 -14.52 -6.10
C GLY A 21 -1.70 -14.46 -5.14
N ALA A 22 -1.59 -13.71 -4.04
CA ALA A 22 -2.68 -13.54 -3.08
C ALA A 22 -3.88 -12.80 -3.70
N ALA A 23 -3.64 -11.74 -4.46
CA ALA A 23 -4.67 -10.97 -5.15
C ALA A 23 -5.42 -11.83 -6.18
N LEU A 24 -4.70 -12.60 -6.99
CA LEU A 24 -5.29 -13.51 -7.99
C LEU A 24 -6.10 -14.62 -7.33
N LEU A 25 -5.55 -15.27 -6.30
CA LEU A 25 -6.26 -16.32 -5.57
C LEU A 25 -7.60 -15.81 -5.04
N ALA A 26 -7.62 -14.62 -4.45
CA ALA A 26 -8.83 -14.02 -3.92
C ALA A 26 -9.84 -13.65 -5.02
N THR A 27 -9.38 -13.07 -6.13
CA THR A 27 -10.26 -12.57 -7.19
C THR A 27 -10.76 -13.66 -8.14
N GLU A 28 -9.95 -14.67 -8.45
CA GLU A 28 -10.33 -15.78 -9.32
C GLU A 28 -11.35 -16.74 -8.65
N ASN A 29 -11.31 -16.86 -7.31
CA ASN A 29 -12.29 -17.62 -6.54
C ASN A 29 -13.50 -16.81 -6.09
N ALA A 30 -13.55 -15.52 -6.40
CA ALA A 30 -14.64 -14.64 -6.00
C ALA A 30 -15.87 -14.76 -6.92
N PRO A 31 -17.09 -14.61 -6.39
CA PRO A 31 -18.27 -14.41 -7.22
C PRO A 31 -18.08 -13.22 -8.17
N PRO A 32 -18.53 -13.28 -9.44
CA PRO A 32 -18.25 -12.25 -10.45
C PRO A 32 -18.59 -10.82 -10.05
N ARG A 33 -19.62 -10.63 -9.19
CA ARG A 33 -20.07 -9.32 -8.71
C ARG A 33 -19.38 -8.83 -7.44
N LYS A 34 -18.48 -9.62 -6.84
CA LYS A 34 -17.82 -9.33 -5.56
C LYS A 34 -16.29 -9.42 -5.64
N ARG A 35 -15.73 -9.34 -6.83
CA ARG A 35 -14.28 -9.51 -7.03
C ARG A 35 -13.45 -8.43 -6.34
N ALA A 36 -13.89 -7.17 -6.35
CA ALA A 36 -13.15 -6.12 -5.68
C ALA A 36 -13.22 -6.25 -4.15
N LEU A 37 -14.37 -6.66 -3.61
CA LEU A 37 -14.48 -6.98 -2.19
C LEU A 37 -13.56 -8.15 -1.80
N TYR A 38 -13.57 -9.26 -2.52
CA TYR A 38 -12.72 -10.40 -2.21
C TYR A 38 -11.23 -10.06 -2.40
N GLY A 39 -10.88 -9.35 -3.47
CA GLY A 39 -9.52 -8.85 -3.70
C GLY A 39 -9.04 -7.84 -2.66
N SER A 40 -9.94 -7.23 -1.88
CA SER A 40 -9.57 -6.33 -0.80
C SER A 40 -9.13 -7.08 0.47
N PHE A 41 -9.50 -8.34 0.69
CA PHE A 41 -9.11 -9.08 1.90
C PHE A 41 -7.59 -9.27 2.04
N PRO A 42 -6.83 -9.67 1.00
CA PRO A 42 -5.38 -9.70 1.09
C PRO A 42 -4.76 -8.34 1.46
N GLN A 43 -5.40 -7.24 1.05
CA GLN A 43 -4.95 -5.89 1.34
C GLN A 43 -5.07 -5.52 2.83
N LEU A 44 -5.95 -6.17 3.59
CA LEU A 44 -6.05 -6.00 5.05
C LEU A 44 -4.78 -6.41 5.79
N GLY A 45 -3.94 -7.24 5.18
CA GLY A 45 -2.63 -7.60 5.73
C GLY A 45 -1.76 -6.38 6.05
N ALA A 46 -1.82 -5.32 5.24
CA ALA A 46 -1.02 -4.11 5.45
C ALA A 46 -1.42 -3.33 6.73
N PRO A 47 -2.68 -2.90 6.92
CA PRO A 47 -3.08 -2.19 8.14
C PRO A 47 -3.01 -3.08 9.40
N ILE A 48 -3.38 -4.35 9.30
CA ILE A 48 -3.30 -5.30 10.42
C ILE A 48 -1.84 -5.51 10.82
N GLY A 49 -0.95 -5.76 9.85
CA GLY A 49 0.49 -5.92 10.11
C GLY A 49 1.11 -4.66 10.70
N PHE A 50 0.75 -3.47 10.20
CA PHE A 50 1.21 -2.19 10.74
C PHE A 50 0.76 -2.00 12.20
N PHE A 51 -0.51 -2.30 12.50
CA PHE A 51 -1.07 -2.19 13.84
C PHE A 51 -0.35 -3.12 14.84
N PHE A 52 -0.20 -4.39 14.51
CA PHE A 52 0.47 -5.36 15.38
C PHE A 52 1.96 -5.09 15.52
N ALA A 53 2.66 -4.71 14.45
CA ALA A 53 4.08 -4.39 14.52
C ALA A 53 4.33 -3.21 15.46
N ASN A 54 3.67 -2.07 15.24
CA ASN A 54 3.87 -0.88 16.07
C ASN A 54 3.30 -1.07 17.49
N GLY A 55 2.15 -1.74 17.63
CA GLY A 55 1.54 -2.05 18.90
C GLY A 55 2.41 -2.93 19.78
N THR A 56 3.07 -3.93 19.20
CA THR A 56 4.00 -4.79 19.94
C THR A 56 5.22 -4.00 20.44
N PHE A 57 5.81 -3.15 19.60
CA PHE A 57 6.90 -2.28 20.03
C PHE A 57 6.47 -1.32 21.15
N LEU A 58 5.30 -0.71 21.02
CA LEU A 58 4.76 0.19 22.04
C LEU A 58 4.50 -0.55 23.36
N LEU A 59 3.90 -1.74 23.31
CA LEU A 59 3.65 -2.58 24.48
C LEU A 59 4.94 -2.96 25.17
N LEU A 60 5.96 -3.39 24.41
CA LEU A 60 7.26 -3.76 24.96
C LEU A 60 7.98 -2.55 25.59
N SER A 61 7.84 -1.35 25.01
CA SER A 61 8.41 -0.13 25.61
C SER A 61 7.73 0.28 26.92
N TRP A 62 6.53 -0.21 27.21
CA TRP A 62 5.87 0.01 28.51
C TRP A 62 6.18 -1.06 29.54
N LEU A 63 6.36 -2.30 29.08
CA LEU A 63 6.58 -3.45 29.97
C LEU A 63 8.04 -3.65 30.37
N LEU A 64 8.97 -3.17 29.54
CA LEU A 64 10.40 -3.38 29.72
C LEU A 64 11.11 -2.07 30.08
N THR A 65 12.19 -2.17 30.84
CA THR A 65 13.11 -1.05 31.01
C THR A 65 13.86 -0.79 29.68
N ASP A 66 14.42 0.41 29.54
CA ASP A 66 15.22 0.75 28.34
C ASP A 66 16.39 -0.22 28.14
N GLU A 67 17.04 -0.67 29.19
CA GLU A 67 18.10 -1.66 29.16
C GLU A 67 17.60 -3.03 28.67
N GLN A 68 16.46 -3.49 29.18
CA GLN A 68 15.84 -4.75 28.75
C GLN A 68 15.38 -4.67 27.29
N PHE A 69 14.75 -3.55 26.92
CA PHE A 69 14.32 -3.34 25.55
C PHE A 69 15.50 -3.36 24.58
N MET A 70 16.57 -2.63 24.87
CA MET A 70 17.76 -2.54 24.01
C MET A 70 18.57 -3.84 23.98
N SER A 71 18.60 -4.63 25.04
CA SER A 71 19.37 -5.88 25.09
C SER A 71 18.68 -7.03 24.35
N TRP A 72 17.38 -7.25 24.52
CA TRP A 72 16.66 -8.36 23.94
C TRP A 72 15.24 -8.02 23.45
N GLY A 73 14.55 -7.08 24.10
CA GLY A 73 13.12 -6.81 23.88
C GLY A 73 12.77 -6.50 22.42
N TRP A 74 13.59 -5.72 21.74
CA TRP A 74 13.37 -5.36 20.34
C TRP A 74 13.36 -6.57 19.37
N ARG A 75 13.92 -7.73 19.80
CA ARG A 75 13.95 -8.95 18.98
C ARG A 75 12.63 -9.70 19.02
N VAL A 76 11.82 -9.52 20.04
CA VAL A 76 10.56 -10.25 20.26
C VAL A 76 9.60 -10.14 19.08
N PRO A 77 9.30 -8.96 18.51
CA PRO A 77 8.41 -8.85 17.36
C PRO A 77 8.93 -9.61 16.13
N PHE A 78 10.25 -9.65 15.92
CA PHE A 78 10.86 -10.37 14.80
C PHE A 78 10.77 -11.89 14.99
N ILE A 79 10.99 -12.39 16.22
CA ILE A 79 10.81 -13.82 16.52
C ILE A 79 9.35 -14.23 16.36
N PHE A 80 8.41 -13.38 16.82
CA PHE A 80 6.99 -13.63 16.65
C PHE A 80 6.58 -13.66 15.18
N SER A 81 7.20 -12.83 14.33
CA SER A 81 6.94 -12.85 12.88
C SER A 81 7.31 -14.17 12.22
N ALA A 82 8.28 -14.92 12.77
CA ALA A 82 8.64 -16.25 12.26
C ALA A 82 7.45 -17.24 12.36
N VAL A 83 6.63 -17.13 13.40
CA VAL A 83 5.41 -17.95 13.53
C VAL A 83 4.43 -17.63 12.40
N LEU A 84 4.25 -16.33 12.07
CA LEU A 84 3.39 -15.91 10.96
C LEU A 84 3.91 -16.43 9.61
N VAL A 85 5.22 -16.44 9.41
CA VAL A 85 5.85 -17.00 8.20
C VAL A 85 5.57 -18.51 8.07
N ILE A 86 5.67 -19.25 9.17
CA ILE A 86 5.37 -20.71 9.18
C ILE A 86 3.90 -20.95 8.85
N ILE A 87 2.98 -20.16 9.43
CA ILE A 87 1.54 -20.25 9.14
C ILE A 87 1.29 -19.91 7.66
N GLY A 88 1.89 -18.84 7.14
CA GLY A 88 1.77 -18.46 5.74
C GLY A 88 2.28 -19.53 4.79
N LEU A 89 3.43 -20.14 5.11
CA LEU A 89 3.99 -21.27 4.33
C LEU A 89 3.05 -22.49 4.35
N TYR A 90 2.53 -22.84 5.53
CA TYR A 90 1.58 -23.94 5.67
C TYR A 90 0.32 -23.73 4.80
N VAL A 91 -0.28 -22.55 4.88
CA VAL A 91 -1.43 -22.18 4.05
C VAL A 91 -1.09 -22.28 2.57
N ARG A 92 0.06 -21.75 2.14
CA ARG A 92 0.48 -21.73 0.73
C ARG A 92 0.70 -23.15 0.17
N VAL A 93 1.29 -24.05 0.95
CA VAL A 93 1.51 -25.45 0.53
C VAL A 93 0.19 -26.24 0.49
N SER A 94 -0.79 -25.86 1.32
CA SER A 94 -2.09 -26.51 1.39
C SER A 94 -3.09 -26.04 0.34
N LEU A 95 -2.83 -24.91 -0.34
CA LEU A 95 -3.71 -24.37 -1.37
C LEU A 95 -3.48 -25.05 -2.72
N HIS A 96 -4.58 -25.36 -3.42
CA HIS A 96 -4.57 -25.85 -4.78
C HIS A 96 -4.46 -24.70 -5.79
N GLU A 97 -3.92 -24.98 -6.98
CA GLU A 97 -3.87 -24.04 -8.10
C GLU A 97 -5.27 -23.53 -8.46
N SER A 98 -5.36 -22.29 -8.95
CA SER A 98 -6.66 -21.74 -9.35
C SER A 98 -7.22 -22.45 -10.58
N PRO A 99 -8.56 -22.63 -10.69
CA PRO A 99 -9.19 -23.25 -11.86
C PRO A 99 -8.88 -22.54 -13.18
N VAL A 100 -8.62 -21.21 -13.12
CA VAL A 100 -8.26 -20.40 -14.29
C VAL A 100 -6.85 -20.75 -14.76
N PHE A 101 -5.89 -20.85 -13.84
CA PHE A 101 -4.52 -21.24 -14.15
C PHE A 101 -4.43 -22.67 -14.70
N GLU A 102 -5.18 -23.61 -14.11
CA GLU A 102 -5.25 -24.99 -14.64
C GLU A 102 -5.74 -25.05 -16.09
N LYS A 103 -6.74 -24.24 -16.46
CA LYS A 103 -7.24 -24.16 -17.84
C LYS A 103 -6.16 -23.66 -18.80
N VAL A 104 -5.41 -22.62 -18.42
CA VAL A 104 -4.30 -22.08 -19.23
C VAL A 104 -3.17 -23.09 -19.38
N ALA A 105 -2.84 -23.79 -18.29
CA ALA A 105 -1.83 -24.86 -18.30
C ALA A 105 -2.24 -26.03 -19.22
N LYS A 106 -3.47 -26.50 -19.12
CA LYS A 106 -4.03 -27.56 -19.98
C LYS A 106 -4.09 -27.15 -21.45
N ALA A 107 -4.38 -25.86 -21.73
CA ALA A 107 -4.42 -25.33 -23.09
C ALA A 107 -3.02 -25.08 -23.72
N LYS A 108 -1.92 -25.33 -23.01
CA LYS A 108 -0.53 -25.07 -23.42
C LYS A 108 -0.30 -23.60 -23.89
N LYS A 109 -1.09 -22.65 -23.36
CA LYS A 109 -0.99 -21.21 -23.65
C LYS A 109 -0.05 -20.45 -22.72
N GLN A 110 0.80 -21.18 -21.99
CA GLN A 110 1.78 -20.57 -21.11
C GLN A 110 2.86 -19.87 -21.92
N VAL A 111 3.14 -18.61 -21.56
CA VAL A 111 4.21 -17.81 -22.17
C VAL A 111 5.55 -18.22 -21.56
N LYS A 112 6.55 -18.54 -22.41
CA LYS A 112 7.88 -18.97 -21.95
C LYS A 112 8.61 -17.91 -21.13
N ILE A 113 8.47 -16.63 -21.50
CA ILE A 113 9.11 -15.49 -20.79
C ILE A 113 8.04 -14.41 -20.57
N PRO A 114 7.24 -14.53 -19.48
CA PRO A 114 6.14 -13.60 -19.21
C PRO A 114 6.59 -12.14 -19.11
N LEU A 115 7.73 -11.88 -18.43
CA LEU A 115 8.27 -10.53 -18.27
C LEU A 115 8.70 -9.93 -19.62
N GLY A 116 9.34 -10.70 -20.49
CA GLY A 116 9.71 -10.24 -21.83
C GLY A 116 8.47 -9.89 -22.66
N THR A 117 7.44 -10.73 -22.61
CA THR A 117 6.16 -10.47 -23.29
C THR A 117 5.46 -9.23 -22.72
N LEU A 118 5.48 -9.05 -21.42
CA LEU A 118 4.93 -7.88 -20.74
C LEU A 118 5.59 -6.58 -21.24
N LEU A 119 6.92 -6.54 -21.24
CA LEU A 119 7.70 -5.35 -21.59
C LEU A 119 7.81 -5.09 -23.10
N THR A 120 7.37 -6.00 -23.97
CA THR A 120 7.37 -5.80 -25.43
C THR A 120 5.96 -5.63 -26.00
N LYS A 121 4.99 -6.44 -25.55
CA LYS A 121 3.64 -6.46 -26.11
C LYS A 121 2.61 -5.70 -25.27
N HIS A 122 2.85 -5.52 -23.99
CA HIS A 122 1.89 -4.92 -23.04
C HIS A 122 2.44 -3.70 -22.30
N VAL A 123 3.40 -2.97 -22.90
CA VAL A 123 4.08 -1.81 -22.28
C VAL A 123 3.08 -0.75 -21.81
N ARG A 124 2.11 -0.38 -22.65
CA ARG A 124 1.12 0.64 -22.30
C ARG A 124 0.36 0.30 -21.01
N VAL A 125 -0.15 -0.93 -20.91
CA VAL A 125 -0.91 -1.39 -19.75
C VAL A 125 -0.02 -1.47 -18.51
N THR A 126 1.22 -1.90 -18.66
CA THR A 126 2.22 -1.97 -17.59
C THR A 126 2.53 -0.59 -17.03
N VAL A 127 2.76 0.40 -17.88
CA VAL A 127 2.99 1.80 -17.48
C VAL A 127 1.75 2.35 -16.78
N LEU A 128 0.57 2.20 -17.35
CA LEU A 128 -0.67 2.67 -16.74
C LEU A 128 -0.93 2.00 -15.38
N GLY A 129 -0.76 0.68 -15.27
CA GLY A 129 -0.89 -0.07 -14.01
C GLY A 129 0.09 0.42 -12.93
N THR A 130 1.32 0.73 -13.32
CA THR A 130 2.33 1.31 -12.42
C THR A 130 1.88 2.69 -11.90
N PHE A 131 1.43 3.58 -12.76
CA PHE A 131 1.00 4.92 -12.34
C PHE A 131 -0.33 4.92 -11.58
N ILE A 132 -1.21 3.95 -11.79
CA ILE A 132 -2.45 3.80 -11.00
C ILE A 132 -2.16 3.57 -9.52
N MET A 133 -1.10 2.85 -9.18
CA MET A 133 -0.71 2.58 -7.78
C MET A 133 0.12 3.71 -7.14
N LEU A 134 0.62 4.67 -7.92
CA LEU A 134 1.61 5.65 -7.48
C LEU A 134 1.13 6.52 -6.31
N ALA A 135 -0.06 7.10 -6.42
CA ALA A 135 -0.65 7.92 -5.35
C ALA A 135 -0.84 7.13 -4.06
N THR A 136 -1.24 5.86 -4.17
CA THR A 136 -1.48 4.97 -3.04
C THR A 136 -0.20 4.78 -2.22
N TYR A 137 0.91 4.46 -2.85
CA TYR A 137 2.19 4.30 -2.17
C TYR A 137 2.72 5.61 -1.60
N THR A 138 2.66 6.69 -2.39
CA THR A 138 3.13 8.01 -1.95
C THR A 138 2.34 8.48 -0.72
N LEU A 139 1.01 8.34 -0.74
CA LEU A 139 0.14 8.68 0.39
C LEU A 139 0.49 7.88 1.63
N PHE A 140 0.63 6.55 1.52
CA PHE A 140 0.95 5.69 2.66
C PHE A 140 2.25 6.11 3.35
N TYR A 141 3.32 6.32 2.59
CA TYR A 141 4.62 6.66 3.16
C TYR A 141 4.70 8.10 3.68
N ILE A 142 3.95 9.01 3.08
CA ILE A 142 3.80 10.37 3.64
C ILE A 142 3.02 10.29 4.97
N MET A 143 1.93 9.53 5.05
CA MET A 143 1.14 9.43 6.28
C MET A 143 1.88 8.70 7.41
N THR A 144 2.64 7.66 7.12
CA THR A 144 3.27 6.82 8.14
C THR A 144 4.70 7.25 8.48
N VAL A 145 5.57 7.42 7.48
CA VAL A 145 6.99 7.68 7.70
C VAL A 145 7.27 9.18 7.81
N TYR A 146 6.84 9.96 6.81
CA TYR A 146 7.13 11.39 6.81
C TYR A 146 6.39 12.11 7.95
N SER A 147 5.08 11.87 8.12
CA SER A 147 4.30 12.54 9.18
C SER A 147 4.80 12.19 10.58
N MET A 148 5.23 10.94 10.80
CA MET A 148 5.86 10.52 12.05
C MET A 148 7.15 11.32 12.31
N THR A 149 8.04 11.39 11.30
CA THR A 149 9.31 12.10 11.40
C THR A 149 9.09 13.59 11.63
N PHE A 150 8.20 14.22 10.85
CA PHE A 150 7.89 15.66 10.98
C PHE A 150 7.25 15.98 12.32
N SER A 151 6.28 15.18 12.78
CA SER A 151 5.57 15.44 14.02
C SER A 151 6.46 15.30 15.26
N THR A 152 7.49 14.42 15.21
CA THR A 152 8.39 14.17 16.34
C THR A 152 9.68 14.99 16.30
N ALA A 153 10.04 15.57 15.15
CA ALA A 153 11.22 16.43 15.03
C ALA A 153 11.05 17.70 15.88
N ALA A 154 12.15 18.14 16.51
CA ALA A 154 12.15 19.36 17.30
C ALA A 154 11.85 20.62 16.47
N ALA A 155 11.20 21.61 17.08
CA ALA A 155 11.01 22.91 16.46
C ALA A 155 12.36 23.58 16.19
N PRO A 156 12.53 24.35 15.11
CA PRO A 156 11.51 24.76 14.12
C PRO A 156 11.32 23.77 12.96
N VAL A 157 12.04 22.64 12.93
CA VAL A 157 12.02 21.68 11.80
C VAL A 157 10.72 20.87 11.78
N GLY A 158 10.18 20.55 12.96
CA GLY A 158 8.95 19.78 13.10
C GLY A 158 8.07 20.31 14.24
N LEU A 159 7.15 19.47 14.74
CA LEU A 159 6.16 19.88 15.73
C LEU A 159 6.60 19.64 17.18
N GLY A 160 7.66 18.85 17.41
CA GLY A 160 8.14 18.50 18.76
C GLY A 160 7.18 17.64 19.58
N LEU A 161 6.24 16.95 18.95
CA LEU A 161 5.30 16.08 19.67
C LEU A 161 5.99 14.84 20.21
N PRO A 162 5.56 14.34 21.41
CA PRO A 162 6.11 13.10 21.97
C PRO A 162 5.90 11.91 21.02
N ARG A 163 6.95 11.12 20.82
CA ARG A 163 6.93 9.97 19.89
C ARG A 163 5.79 9.00 20.18
N ASN A 164 5.54 8.70 21.45
CA ASN A 164 4.49 7.77 21.85
C ASN A 164 3.09 8.30 21.52
N GLU A 165 2.88 9.61 21.64
CA GLU A 165 1.61 10.25 21.27
C GLU A 165 1.34 10.12 19.76
N VAL A 166 2.33 10.41 18.93
CA VAL A 166 2.21 10.27 17.47
C VAL A 166 2.02 8.81 17.06
N LEU A 167 2.68 7.86 17.72
CA LEU A 167 2.47 6.43 17.50
C LEU A 167 1.03 6.01 17.82
N TRP A 168 0.46 6.47 18.93
CA TRP A 168 -0.94 6.23 19.26
C TRP A 168 -1.89 6.81 18.21
N MET A 169 -1.66 8.05 17.77
CA MET A 169 -2.44 8.66 16.70
C MET A 169 -2.41 7.82 15.42
N LEU A 170 -1.23 7.36 15.02
CA LEU A 170 -1.05 6.49 13.84
C LEU A 170 -1.78 5.16 14.00
N MET A 171 -1.68 4.50 15.17
CA MET A 171 -2.35 3.24 15.41
C MET A 171 -3.87 3.38 15.34
N MET A 172 -4.45 4.46 15.90
CA MET A 172 -5.88 4.73 15.79
C MET A 172 -6.30 5.07 14.36
N ALA A 173 -5.49 5.84 13.65
CA ALA A 173 -5.74 6.21 12.26
C ALA A 173 -5.67 5.00 11.29
N VAL A 174 -4.82 4.00 11.59
CA VAL A 174 -4.73 2.75 10.81
C VAL A 174 -6.02 1.90 10.93
N ILE A 175 -6.80 2.04 11.99
CA ILE A 175 -8.13 1.42 12.08
C ILE A 175 -9.04 1.98 10.97
N GLY A 176 -8.99 3.29 10.74
CA GLY A 176 -9.68 3.92 9.60
C GLY A 176 -9.22 3.33 8.26
N PHE A 177 -7.91 3.14 8.07
CA PHE A 177 -7.36 2.45 6.91
C PHE A 177 -7.98 1.04 6.75
N ALA A 178 -7.96 0.22 7.80
CA ALA A 178 -8.47 -1.15 7.77
C ALA A 178 -9.96 -1.22 7.43
N VAL A 179 -10.77 -0.33 8.01
CA VAL A 179 -12.24 -0.26 7.74
C VAL A 179 -12.51 0.17 6.30
N MET A 180 -11.75 1.13 5.77
CA MET A 180 -11.97 1.65 4.42
C MET A 180 -11.55 0.69 3.31
N VAL A 181 -10.65 -0.27 3.56
CA VAL A 181 -10.23 -1.26 2.56
C VAL A 181 -11.41 -2.11 2.03
N PRO A 182 -12.18 -2.86 2.85
CA PRO A 182 -13.32 -3.63 2.35
C PRO A 182 -14.46 -2.74 1.86
N LEU A 183 -14.69 -1.58 2.48
CA LEU A 183 -15.69 -0.62 2.03
C LEU A 183 -15.39 -0.15 0.59
N ALA A 184 -14.14 0.14 0.27
CA ALA A 184 -13.73 0.50 -1.08
C ALA A 184 -13.91 -0.65 -2.08
N GLY A 185 -13.69 -1.90 -1.65
CA GLY A 185 -14.01 -3.09 -2.45
C GLY A 185 -15.49 -3.14 -2.80
N LEU A 186 -16.37 -2.92 -1.82
CA LEU A 186 -17.83 -2.85 -2.03
C LEU A 186 -18.22 -1.71 -2.99
N LEU A 187 -17.66 -0.52 -2.81
CA LEU A 187 -17.91 0.62 -3.69
C LEU A 187 -17.45 0.36 -5.12
N ALA A 188 -16.29 -0.26 -5.29
CA ALA A 188 -15.77 -0.62 -6.59
C ALA A 188 -16.61 -1.72 -7.28
N ASP A 189 -17.17 -2.65 -6.53
CA ASP A 189 -18.12 -3.64 -7.06
C ASP A 189 -19.47 -3.00 -7.44
N ALA A 190 -19.93 -2.00 -6.68
CA ALA A 190 -21.20 -1.33 -6.94
C ALA A 190 -21.13 -0.32 -8.10
N PHE A 191 -20.11 0.53 -8.12
CA PHE A 191 -20.04 1.69 -9.04
C PHE A 191 -19.02 1.50 -10.18
N GLY A 192 -18.17 0.49 -10.12
CA GLY A 192 -17.07 0.24 -11.06
C GLY A 192 -15.71 0.62 -10.48
N ARG A 193 -14.66 -0.11 -10.93
CA ARG A 193 -13.30 0.07 -10.41
C ARG A 193 -12.76 1.44 -10.79
N ARG A 194 -12.80 1.77 -12.08
CA ARG A 194 -12.28 3.04 -12.60
C ARG A 194 -12.99 4.25 -12.00
N LYS A 195 -14.33 4.24 -11.98
CA LYS A 195 -15.11 5.37 -11.45
C LYS A 195 -14.82 5.63 -9.98
N SER A 196 -14.83 4.58 -9.15
CA SER A 196 -14.52 4.69 -7.72
C SER A 196 -13.12 5.26 -7.51
N MET A 197 -12.11 4.73 -8.23
CA MET A 197 -10.73 5.18 -8.12
C MET A 197 -10.53 6.63 -8.58
N VAL A 198 -11.20 7.09 -9.64
CA VAL A 198 -11.16 8.48 -10.10
C VAL A 198 -11.68 9.42 -9.00
N VAL A 199 -12.83 9.10 -8.39
CA VAL A 199 -13.39 9.92 -7.30
C VAL A 199 -12.44 9.95 -6.11
N ILE A 200 -11.94 8.80 -5.66
CA ILE A 200 -11.05 8.71 -4.51
C ILE A 200 -9.72 9.45 -4.77
N THR A 201 -9.13 9.28 -5.95
CA THR A 201 -7.90 9.99 -6.33
C THR A 201 -8.11 11.50 -6.37
N THR A 202 -9.28 11.97 -6.82
CA THR A 202 -9.63 13.40 -6.76
C THR A 202 -9.72 13.88 -5.32
N LEU A 203 -10.30 13.10 -4.41
CA LEU A 203 -10.31 13.43 -2.97
C LEU A 203 -8.90 13.49 -2.37
N ILE A 204 -7.97 12.62 -2.82
CA ILE A 204 -6.56 12.69 -2.40
C ILE A 204 -5.93 14.01 -2.89
N ILE A 205 -6.19 14.45 -4.12
CA ILE A 205 -5.68 15.73 -4.63
C ILE A 205 -6.19 16.89 -3.76
N LEU A 206 -7.48 16.91 -3.44
CA LEU A 206 -8.06 17.94 -2.57
C LEU A 206 -7.46 17.89 -1.16
N PHE A 207 -7.35 16.71 -0.57
CA PHE A 207 -6.67 16.51 0.71
C PHE A 207 -5.22 17.02 0.67
N ALA A 208 -4.49 16.69 -0.38
CA ALA A 208 -3.09 17.08 -0.56
C ALA A 208 -2.93 18.62 -0.65
N LEU A 209 -3.83 19.30 -1.33
CA LEU A 209 -3.76 20.76 -1.52
C LEU A 209 -4.21 21.53 -0.28
N PHE A 210 -5.16 21.01 0.49
CA PHE A 210 -5.84 21.80 1.52
C PHE A 210 -5.63 21.33 2.95
N ALA A 211 -5.10 20.11 3.21
CA ALA A 211 -5.02 19.57 4.56
C ALA A 211 -3.65 19.76 5.26
N PHE A 212 -2.56 19.87 4.52
CA PHE A 212 -1.23 19.87 5.11
C PHE A 212 -0.99 21.02 6.08
N ASN A 213 -1.15 22.26 5.63
CA ASN A 213 -0.91 23.43 6.49
C ASN A 213 -1.95 23.55 7.62
N PRO A 214 -3.27 23.50 7.38
CA PRO A 214 -4.25 23.72 8.44
C PRO A 214 -4.38 22.56 9.43
N LEU A 215 -4.09 21.32 9.03
CA LEU A 215 -4.21 20.18 9.93
C LEU A 215 -2.85 19.76 10.49
N LEU A 216 -1.93 19.29 9.65
CA LEU A 216 -0.62 18.85 10.09
C LEU A 216 0.25 20.01 10.61
N GLY A 217 0.28 21.11 9.88
CA GLY A 217 1.09 22.30 10.23
C GLY A 217 0.57 23.09 11.43
N SER A 218 -0.63 22.79 11.93
CA SER A 218 -1.20 23.47 13.11
C SER A 218 -0.45 23.21 14.42
N GLY A 219 0.24 22.06 14.50
CA GLY A 219 0.85 21.57 15.75
C GLY A 219 -0.16 21.14 16.83
N ASN A 220 -1.47 21.26 16.57
CA ASN A 220 -2.50 20.82 17.49
C ASN A 220 -2.68 19.29 17.36
N PRO A 221 -2.50 18.51 18.45
CA PRO A 221 -2.59 17.05 18.41
C PRO A 221 -3.89 16.52 17.80
N ILE A 222 -5.02 17.16 18.06
CA ILE A 222 -6.34 16.74 17.52
C ILE A 222 -6.38 16.93 16.00
N LEU A 223 -5.85 18.05 15.48
CA LEU A 223 -5.81 18.32 14.06
C LEU A 223 -4.78 17.43 13.33
N VAL A 224 -3.64 17.16 13.98
CA VAL A 224 -2.67 16.18 13.48
C VAL A 224 -3.29 14.79 13.40
N PHE A 225 -4.02 14.36 14.44
CA PHE A 225 -4.76 13.10 14.41
C PHE A 225 -5.80 13.07 13.28
N ALA A 226 -6.58 14.14 13.11
CA ALA A 226 -7.55 14.25 12.01
C ALA A 226 -6.87 14.15 10.64
N PHE A 227 -5.71 14.75 10.45
CA PHE A 227 -4.91 14.63 9.24
C PHE A 227 -4.51 13.19 8.96
N LEU A 228 -3.98 12.49 9.97
CA LEU A 228 -3.57 11.09 9.85
C LEU A 228 -4.76 10.16 9.57
N LEU A 229 -5.87 10.36 10.28
CA LEU A 229 -7.10 9.57 10.10
C LEU A 229 -7.68 9.75 8.71
N LEU A 230 -7.80 10.97 8.21
CA LEU A 230 -8.29 11.27 6.86
C LEU A 230 -7.36 10.70 5.80
N GLY A 231 -6.05 10.94 5.92
CA GLY A 231 -5.07 10.45 4.95
C GLY A 231 -5.01 8.92 4.88
N LEU A 232 -5.00 8.23 6.03
CA LEU A 232 -5.00 6.76 6.08
C LEU A 232 -6.35 6.17 5.67
N SER A 233 -7.48 6.85 5.91
CA SER A 233 -8.78 6.45 5.38
C SER A 233 -8.82 6.55 3.85
N LEU A 234 -8.30 7.62 3.27
CA LEU A 234 -8.14 7.77 1.81
C LEU A 234 -7.20 6.69 1.25
N MET A 235 -6.13 6.35 1.99
CA MET A 235 -5.26 5.22 1.63
C MET A 235 -6.05 3.91 1.55
N GLY A 236 -6.91 3.61 2.52
CA GLY A 236 -7.76 2.41 2.52
C GLY A 236 -8.69 2.37 1.32
N LEU A 237 -9.29 3.51 0.98
CA LEU A 237 -10.18 3.65 -0.16
C LEU A 237 -9.48 3.39 -1.50
N THR A 238 -8.22 3.79 -1.67
CA THR A 238 -7.47 3.49 -2.89
C THR A 238 -6.92 2.07 -2.91
N PHE A 239 -6.47 1.57 -1.75
CA PHE A 239 -5.76 0.29 -1.66
C PHE A 239 -6.70 -0.90 -1.83
N GLY A 240 -7.93 -0.84 -1.29
CA GLY A 240 -8.90 -1.93 -1.34
C GLY A 240 -9.18 -2.45 -2.76
N PRO A 241 -9.59 -1.61 -3.71
CA PRO A 241 -9.92 -2.05 -5.07
C PRO A 241 -8.75 -2.57 -5.88
N MET A 242 -7.49 -2.24 -5.49
CA MET A 242 -6.30 -2.59 -6.27
C MET A 242 -6.08 -4.10 -6.40
N GLY A 243 -6.50 -4.89 -5.40
CA GLY A 243 -6.42 -6.34 -5.46
C GLY A 243 -7.19 -6.95 -6.65
N ALA A 244 -8.24 -6.28 -7.14
CA ALA A 244 -8.97 -6.67 -8.33
C ALA A 244 -8.56 -5.86 -9.57
N LEU A 245 -8.54 -4.53 -9.45
CA LEU A 245 -8.28 -3.63 -10.57
C LEU A 245 -6.96 -3.95 -11.28
N LEU A 246 -5.86 -4.10 -10.52
CA LEU A 246 -4.55 -4.26 -11.12
C LEU A 246 -4.42 -5.56 -11.91
N PRO A 247 -4.80 -6.74 -11.40
CA PRO A 247 -4.84 -7.96 -12.20
C PRO A 247 -5.79 -7.92 -13.38
N GLU A 248 -6.97 -7.29 -13.23
CA GLU A 248 -7.98 -7.17 -14.30
C GLU A 248 -7.48 -6.37 -15.52
N LEU A 249 -6.44 -5.53 -15.39
CA LEU A 249 -5.85 -4.79 -16.51
C LEU A 249 -5.09 -5.69 -17.50
N PHE A 250 -4.60 -6.84 -17.05
CA PHE A 250 -3.70 -7.68 -17.82
C PHE A 250 -4.40 -8.92 -18.40
N PRO A 251 -4.07 -9.34 -19.62
CA PRO A 251 -4.53 -10.61 -20.16
C PRO A 251 -3.98 -11.78 -19.32
N THR A 252 -4.74 -12.89 -19.31
CA THR A 252 -4.51 -14.03 -18.41
C THR A 252 -3.08 -14.58 -18.49
N GLU A 253 -2.47 -14.61 -19.66
CA GLU A 253 -1.12 -15.18 -19.89
C GLU A 253 -0.01 -14.41 -19.17
N VAL A 254 -0.18 -13.12 -18.89
CA VAL A 254 0.82 -12.26 -18.23
C VAL A 254 0.26 -11.55 -16.98
N ARG A 255 -0.97 -11.87 -16.56
CA ARG A 255 -1.69 -11.20 -15.48
C ARG A 255 -0.92 -11.18 -14.17
N TYR A 256 -0.44 -12.34 -13.71
CA TYR A 256 0.36 -12.44 -12.49
C TYR A 256 1.62 -11.57 -12.57
N THR A 257 2.39 -11.71 -13.64
CA THR A 257 3.64 -10.97 -13.82
C THR A 257 3.37 -9.47 -13.99
N GLY A 258 2.34 -9.09 -14.75
CA GLY A 258 1.96 -7.70 -14.98
C GLY A 258 1.49 -6.99 -13.72
N ALA A 259 0.62 -7.62 -12.95
CA ALA A 259 0.14 -7.08 -11.67
C ALA A 259 1.29 -6.93 -10.67
N SER A 260 2.09 -7.99 -10.47
CA SER A 260 3.23 -7.95 -9.54
C SER A 260 4.30 -6.94 -9.96
N PHE A 261 4.62 -6.85 -11.26
CA PHE A 261 5.59 -5.90 -11.78
C PHE A 261 5.12 -4.46 -11.56
N SER A 262 3.88 -4.13 -11.96
CA SER A 262 3.32 -2.78 -11.78
C SER A 262 3.25 -2.39 -10.31
N TYR A 263 2.83 -3.30 -9.44
CA TYR A 263 2.79 -3.10 -7.99
C TYR A 263 4.17 -2.75 -7.42
N ASN A 264 5.21 -3.53 -7.76
CA ASN A 264 6.55 -3.33 -7.22
C ASN A 264 7.25 -2.10 -7.80
N VAL A 265 7.12 -1.84 -9.11
CA VAL A 265 7.70 -0.62 -9.72
C VAL A 265 7.06 0.64 -9.17
N SER A 266 5.74 0.62 -8.96
CA SER A 266 5.04 1.73 -8.30
C SER A 266 5.51 1.94 -6.86
N SER A 267 5.78 0.86 -6.12
CA SER A 267 6.37 0.92 -4.78
C SER A 267 7.75 1.60 -4.79
N ILE A 268 8.61 1.29 -5.76
CA ILE A 268 9.90 1.96 -5.89
C ILE A 268 9.71 3.47 -6.10
N LEU A 269 8.83 3.86 -7.02
CA LEU A 269 8.59 5.26 -7.38
C LEU A 269 7.85 6.05 -6.29
N GLY A 270 6.85 5.44 -5.65
CA GLY A 270 5.96 6.11 -4.69
C GLY A 270 6.33 5.91 -3.22
N ALA A 271 7.02 4.82 -2.88
CA ALA A 271 7.32 4.48 -1.50
C ALA A 271 8.76 4.79 -1.12
N SER A 272 9.72 4.27 -1.90
CA SER A 272 11.13 4.30 -1.47
C SER A 272 11.70 5.72 -1.41
N VAL A 273 11.31 6.60 -2.32
CA VAL A 273 11.84 7.97 -2.41
C VAL A 273 10.94 9.03 -1.77
N ALA A 274 9.65 8.73 -1.55
CA ALA A 274 8.67 9.71 -1.09
C ALA A 274 9.02 10.39 0.25
N PRO A 275 9.44 9.68 1.30
CA PRO A 275 9.79 10.33 2.56
C PRO A 275 10.98 11.29 2.44
N TYR A 276 11.98 10.94 1.63
CA TYR A 276 13.15 11.78 1.40
C TYR A 276 12.81 13.04 0.61
N ILE A 277 12.03 12.89 -0.47
CA ILE A 277 11.53 14.02 -1.26
C ILE A 277 10.66 14.93 -0.39
N ALA A 278 9.75 14.37 0.41
CA ALA A 278 8.88 15.12 1.31
C ALA A 278 9.69 15.91 2.35
N ALA A 279 10.68 15.28 2.99
CA ALA A 279 11.55 15.97 3.94
C ALA A 279 12.37 17.08 3.29
N TRP A 280 12.93 16.84 2.11
CA TRP A 280 13.66 17.86 1.35
C TRP A 280 12.77 19.04 0.94
N LEU A 281 11.56 18.76 0.44
CA LEU A 281 10.59 19.79 0.07
C LEU A 281 10.16 20.62 1.28
N GLN A 282 9.88 19.97 2.40
CA GLN A 282 9.50 20.65 3.64
C GLN A 282 10.61 21.59 4.12
N THR A 283 11.85 21.15 4.09
CA THR A 283 12.99 21.95 4.56
C THR A 283 13.25 23.17 3.67
N ASN A 284 13.08 23.05 2.35
CA ASN A 284 13.44 24.11 1.41
C ASN A 284 12.25 25.01 1.01
N TYR A 285 11.01 24.48 1.02
CA TYR A 285 9.82 25.15 0.49
C TYR A 285 8.62 25.11 1.43
N GLY A 286 8.77 24.48 2.60
CA GLY A 286 7.71 24.38 3.60
C GLY A 286 6.73 23.24 3.37
N LEU A 287 5.83 23.06 4.33
CA LEU A 287 4.90 21.93 4.40
C LEU A 287 3.92 21.87 3.21
N GLY A 288 3.51 23.03 2.67
CA GLY A 288 2.64 23.09 1.50
C GLY A 288 3.25 22.44 0.25
N ALA A 289 4.58 22.47 0.10
CA ALA A 289 5.26 21.81 -1.01
C ALA A 289 5.17 20.27 -0.94
N VAL A 290 5.08 19.69 0.26
CA VAL A 290 4.82 18.25 0.44
C VAL A 290 3.42 17.90 -0.03
N GLY A 291 2.44 18.75 0.26
CA GLY A 291 1.07 18.61 -0.27
C GLY A 291 1.05 18.69 -1.80
N LEU A 292 1.74 19.64 -2.41
CA LEU A 292 1.86 19.74 -3.87
C LEU A 292 2.53 18.49 -4.49
N TYR A 293 3.54 17.95 -3.84
CA TYR A 293 4.16 16.69 -4.28
C TYR A 293 3.16 15.52 -4.29
N LEU A 294 2.40 15.34 -3.21
CA LEU A 294 1.34 14.31 -3.16
C LEU A 294 0.27 14.57 -4.23
N ALA A 295 -0.14 15.82 -4.42
CA ALA A 295 -1.11 16.20 -5.45
C ALA A 295 -0.60 15.90 -6.86
N ALA A 296 0.68 16.12 -7.15
CA ALA A 296 1.31 15.77 -8.42
C ALA A 296 1.32 14.25 -8.67
N MET A 297 1.70 13.46 -7.65
CA MET A 297 1.66 11.99 -7.75
C MET A 297 0.22 11.47 -7.94
N ALA A 298 -0.75 12.04 -7.24
CA ALA A 298 -2.16 11.73 -7.42
C ALA A 298 -2.69 12.19 -8.79
N GLY A 299 -2.21 13.31 -9.32
CA GLY A 299 -2.48 13.76 -10.69
C GLY A 299 -2.03 12.77 -11.76
N LEU A 300 -0.82 12.22 -11.61
CA LEU A 300 -0.32 11.15 -12.49
C LEU A 300 -1.18 9.89 -12.40
N THR A 301 -1.59 9.49 -11.20
CA THR A 301 -2.53 8.39 -11.00
C THR A 301 -3.89 8.67 -11.65
N LEU A 302 -4.41 9.88 -11.52
CA LEU A 302 -5.68 10.28 -12.14
C LEU A 302 -5.60 10.21 -13.67
N ILE A 303 -4.53 10.71 -14.26
CA ILE A 303 -4.27 10.61 -15.71
C ILE A 303 -4.24 9.15 -16.15
N ALA A 304 -3.51 8.29 -15.44
CA ALA A 304 -3.44 6.87 -15.75
C ALA A 304 -4.82 6.19 -15.69
N LEU A 305 -5.63 6.51 -14.66
CA LEU A 305 -7.00 6.00 -14.52
C LEU A 305 -7.92 6.49 -15.66
N LEU A 306 -7.76 7.73 -16.11
CA LEU A 306 -8.57 8.26 -17.22
C LEU A 306 -8.21 7.62 -18.57
N LEU A 307 -6.96 7.17 -18.72
CA LEU A 307 -6.47 6.47 -19.93
C LEU A 307 -6.74 4.97 -19.94
N THR A 308 -7.22 4.39 -18.82
CA THR A 308 -7.65 2.99 -18.72
C THR A 308 -9.15 2.85 -18.99
N HIS A 309 -9.58 1.62 -19.26
CA HIS A 309 -10.99 1.27 -19.41
C HIS A 309 -11.55 0.71 -18.07
N GLU A 310 -12.90 0.66 -17.98
CA GLU A 310 -13.56 0.03 -16.83
C GLU A 310 -13.42 -1.50 -16.91
N THR A 311 -13.00 -2.13 -15.79
CA THR A 311 -12.70 -3.56 -15.74
C THR A 311 -13.80 -4.40 -15.07
N ARG A 312 -14.83 -3.76 -14.49
CA ARG A 312 -15.88 -4.41 -13.69
C ARG A 312 -16.52 -5.64 -14.34
N HIS A 313 -16.67 -5.64 -15.67
CA HIS A 313 -17.37 -6.68 -16.42
C HIS A 313 -16.43 -7.62 -17.18
N GLN A 314 -15.12 -7.49 -16.99
CA GLN A 314 -14.17 -8.39 -17.64
C GLN A 314 -14.26 -9.79 -17.03
N SER A 315 -14.24 -10.82 -17.91
CA SER A 315 -14.05 -12.20 -17.49
C SER A 315 -12.58 -12.42 -17.09
N LEU A 316 -12.35 -12.99 -15.94
CA LEU A 316 -11.01 -13.43 -15.51
C LEU A 316 -10.67 -14.77 -16.13
#